data_0fb23a009fc27fec893378801824b7c0
#
_entry.id   0fb23a009fc27fec893378801824b7c0
#
_cell.length_a   1.000
_cell.length_b   1.000
_cell.length_c   1.000
_cell.angle_alpha   90.00
_cell.angle_beta   90.00
_cell.angle_gamma   90.00
#
_symmetry.space_group_name_H-M   'P 1'
#
loop_
_entity.id
_entity.type
_entity.pdbx_description
1 polymer ?
#
loop_
_entity_poly.entity_id
_entity_poly.type
_entity_poly.pdbx_seq_one_letter_code
_entity_poly.pdbx_strand_id
1 'polypeptide(L)'
;MNHTPHLYFAWQQLVEKSQLMLRLATEEQWDELIASEMAYVNAVQEIAHLTEEVAPSTTMQEQLRPMLRLILDNESKVKQLLQIRMDELAKLVGQSSVQKSVLSAYGDQGGFVLAPQDNFS
;
A
#
# COMPACT_ATOMS: atom_id res chain seq x y z
N MET A 1 24.63 -0.16 -19.41
CA MET A 1 24.55 -0.70 -18.99
C MET A 1 23.56 -1.46 -18.52
N ASN A 2 23.49 -1.98 -17.78
CA ASN A 2 22.69 -2.98 -17.47
C ASN A 2 21.74 -2.57 -16.45
N HIS A 3 20.53 -2.27 -16.86
CA HIS A 3 19.49 -1.87 -15.95
C HIS A 3 18.76 -3.05 -15.33
N THR A 4 19.00 -4.24 -15.87
CA THR A 4 18.29 -5.42 -15.41
C THR A 4 18.51 -5.71 -13.94
N PRO A 5 19.75 -5.70 -13.44
CA PRO A 5 19.94 -5.95 -12.00
C PRO A 5 19.31 -4.87 -11.14
N HIS A 6 19.33 -3.63 -11.60
CA HIS A 6 18.71 -2.56 -10.85
C HIS A 6 17.19 -2.74 -10.74
N LEU A 7 16.59 -3.15 -11.83
CA LEU A 7 15.15 -3.36 -11.84
C LEU A 7 14.76 -4.51 -10.93
N TYR A 8 15.50 -5.61 -11.02
CA TYR A 8 15.23 -6.76 -10.17
C TYR A 8 15.37 -6.40 -8.70
N PHE A 9 16.44 -5.68 -8.39
CA PHE A 9 16.67 -5.26 -7.01
C PHE A 9 15.55 -4.34 -6.51
N ALA A 10 15.09 -3.43 -7.36
CA ALA A 10 14.01 -2.54 -7.00
C ALA A 10 12.73 -3.31 -6.68
N TRP A 11 12.45 -4.35 -7.47
CA TRP A 11 11.29 -5.19 -7.22
C TRP A 11 11.43 -5.96 -5.92
N GLN A 12 12.65 -6.45 -5.62
CA GLN A 12 12.88 -7.13 -4.35
C GLN A 12 12.63 -6.19 -3.18
N GLN A 13 13.07 -4.95 -3.32
CA GLN A 13 12.83 -3.96 -2.28
C GLN A 13 11.33 -3.71 -2.10
N LEU A 14 10.59 -3.68 -3.19
CA LEU A 14 9.16 -3.48 -3.09
C LEU A 14 8.48 -4.65 -2.40
N VAL A 15 8.92 -5.87 -2.70
CA VAL A 15 8.40 -7.04 -2.01
C VAL A 15 8.62 -6.91 -0.50
N GLU A 16 9.83 -6.54 -0.11
CA GLU A 16 10.14 -6.41 1.31
C GLU A 16 9.29 -5.33 1.97
N LYS A 17 9.07 -4.23 1.28
CA LYS A 17 8.25 -3.16 1.83
C LYS A 17 6.80 -3.58 1.97
N SER A 18 6.29 -4.33 1.00
CA SER A 18 4.93 -4.81 1.10
C SER A 18 4.76 -5.81 2.24
N GLN A 19 5.79 -6.63 2.47
CA GLN A 19 5.77 -7.56 3.58
C GLN A 19 5.82 -6.85 4.92
N LEU A 20 6.62 -5.79 4.99
CA LEU A 20 6.67 -4.99 6.20
C LEU A 20 5.31 -4.35 6.50
N MET A 21 4.68 -3.80 5.47
CA MET A 21 3.38 -3.20 5.67
C MET A 21 2.36 -4.22 6.15
N LEU A 22 2.39 -5.43 5.59
CA LEU A 22 1.46 -6.46 6.03
C LEU A 22 1.72 -6.84 7.48
N ARG A 23 2.98 -6.95 7.86
CA ARG A 23 3.31 -7.26 9.25
C ARG A 23 2.84 -6.18 10.19
N LEU A 24 3.07 -4.92 9.82
CA LEU A 24 2.64 -3.81 10.66
C LEU A 24 1.13 -3.78 10.82
N ALA A 25 0.41 -4.04 9.74
CA ALA A 25 -1.05 -4.08 9.81
C ALA A 25 -1.52 -5.24 10.67
N THR A 26 -0.89 -6.39 10.52
CA THR A 26 -1.26 -7.57 11.31
C THR A 26 -1.00 -7.33 12.79
N GLU A 27 0.07 -6.63 13.11
CA GLU A 27 0.42 -6.33 14.50
C GLU A 27 -0.26 -5.07 15.00
N GLU A 28 -1.10 -4.47 14.17
CA GLU A 28 -1.87 -3.29 14.54
C GLU A 28 -0.99 -2.08 14.87
N GLN A 29 0.16 -2.01 14.21
CA GLN A 29 1.05 -0.87 14.35
C GLN A 29 0.67 0.17 13.31
N TRP A 30 -0.46 0.81 13.52
CA TRP A 30 -1.07 1.65 12.50
C TRP A 30 -0.25 2.90 12.17
N ASP A 31 0.34 3.52 13.19
CA ASP A 31 1.16 4.69 12.95
C ASP A 31 2.39 4.36 12.12
N GLU A 32 3.01 3.22 12.42
CA GLU A 32 4.18 2.81 11.66
C GLU A 32 3.81 2.39 10.26
N LEU A 33 2.62 1.81 10.10
CA LEU A 33 2.13 1.46 8.78
C LEU A 33 2.00 2.71 7.92
N ILE A 34 1.40 3.77 8.47
CA ILE A 34 1.25 5.01 7.74
C ILE A 34 2.61 5.58 7.36
N ALA A 35 3.55 5.54 8.31
CA ALA A 35 4.90 6.05 8.03
C ALA A 35 5.58 5.23 6.93
N SER A 36 5.33 3.94 6.87
CA SER A 36 5.97 3.10 5.87
C SER A 36 5.35 3.25 4.48
N GLU A 37 4.16 3.80 4.41
CA GLU A 37 3.50 3.94 3.12
C GLU A 37 4.25 4.85 2.17
N MET A 38 4.84 5.92 2.69
CA MET A 38 5.59 6.84 1.84
C MET A 38 6.76 6.13 1.17
N ALA A 39 7.48 5.31 1.93
CA ALA A 39 8.60 4.57 1.35
C ALA A 39 8.10 3.59 0.30
N TYR A 40 6.95 2.99 0.52
CA TYR A 40 6.37 2.07 -0.44
C TYR A 40 6.00 2.79 -1.73
N VAL A 41 5.35 3.93 -1.62
CA VAL A 41 4.96 4.71 -2.80
C VAL A 41 6.21 5.15 -3.58
N ASN A 42 7.23 5.59 -2.88
CA ASN A 42 8.46 5.99 -3.53
C ASN A 42 9.10 4.83 -4.28
N ALA A 43 9.04 3.64 -3.71
CA ALA A 43 9.60 2.47 -4.37
C ALA A 43 8.82 2.12 -5.63
N VAL A 44 7.50 2.26 -5.59
CA VAL A 44 6.68 2.04 -6.79
C VAL A 44 7.05 3.04 -7.88
N GLN A 45 7.22 4.29 -7.50
CA GLN A 45 7.56 5.32 -8.48
C GLN A 45 8.93 5.06 -9.10
N GLU A 46 9.86 4.57 -8.30
CA GLU A 46 11.17 4.27 -8.84
C GLU A 46 11.11 3.14 -9.86
N ILE A 47 10.31 2.12 -9.58
CA ILE A 47 10.14 1.03 -10.52
C ILE A 47 9.52 1.53 -11.82
N ALA A 48 8.51 2.37 -11.71
CA ALA A 48 7.89 2.94 -12.90
C ALA A 48 8.91 3.71 -13.73
N HIS A 49 9.76 4.48 -13.05
CA HIS A 49 10.78 5.27 -13.73
C HIS A 49 11.80 4.37 -14.43
N LEU A 50 12.27 3.35 -13.74
CA LEU A 50 13.23 2.42 -14.34
C LEU A 50 12.64 1.69 -15.53
N THR A 51 11.37 1.34 -15.44
CA THR A 51 10.70 0.65 -16.53
C THR A 51 10.54 1.54 -17.75
N GLU A 52 10.33 2.83 -17.53
CA GLU A 52 10.24 3.76 -18.64
C GLU A 52 11.57 3.90 -19.37
N GLU A 53 12.67 3.83 -18.65
CA GLU A 53 13.97 3.96 -19.26
C GLU A 53 14.33 2.77 -20.11
N VAL A 54 14.08 1.60 -19.59
CA VAL A 54 14.42 0.37 -20.29
C VAL A 54 13.31 -0.64 -20.04
N ALA A 55 12.58 -0.97 -21.08
CA ALA A 55 11.53 -1.95 -20.96
C ALA A 55 12.13 -3.32 -20.62
N PRO A 56 11.55 -4.04 -19.68
CA PRO A 56 12.09 -5.34 -19.32
C PRO A 56 11.88 -6.36 -20.43
N SER A 57 12.84 -7.27 -20.55
CA SER A 57 12.71 -8.37 -21.50
C SER A 57 11.63 -9.32 -21.08
N THR A 58 11.24 -10.20 -22.00
CA THR A 58 10.26 -11.21 -21.68
C THR A 58 10.73 -12.11 -20.54
N THR A 59 12.00 -12.46 -20.55
CA THR A 59 12.56 -13.29 -19.47
C THR A 59 12.46 -12.56 -18.13
N MET A 60 12.80 -11.28 -18.13
CA MET A 60 12.71 -10.50 -16.90
C MET A 60 11.27 -10.39 -16.44
N GLN A 61 10.34 -10.19 -17.37
CA GLN A 61 8.94 -10.09 -17.00
C GLN A 61 8.46 -11.37 -16.31
N GLU A 62 8.92 -12.51 -16.82
CA GLU A 62 8.55 -13.78 -16.22
C GLU A 62 9.12 -13.91 -14.80
N GLN A 63 10.33 -13.41 -14.60
CA GLN A 63 10.94 -13.45 -13.28
C GLN A 63 10.24 -12.52 -12.30
N LEU A 64 9.72 -11.42 -12.80
CA LEU A 64 9.06 -10.43 -11.94
C LEU A 64 7.63 -10.80 -11.60
N ARG A 65 7.03 -11.66 -12.40
CA ARG A 65 5.61 -11.97 -12.22
C ARG A 65 5.27 -12.53 -10.84
N PRO A 66 6.02 -13.50 -10.30
CA PRO A 66 5.70 -13.98 -8.95
C PRO A 66 5.89 -12.90 -7.89
N MET A 67 6.83 -12.00 -8.10
CA MET A 67 7.00 -10.88 -7.17
C MET A 67 5.78 -9.98 -7.20
N LEU A 68 5.29 -9.67 -8.39
CA LEU A 68 4.11 -8.84 -8.52
C LEU A 68 2.91 -9.48 -7.83
N ARG A 69 2.74 -10.79 -8.03
CA ARG A 69 1.63 -11.48 -7.38
C ARG A 69 1.71 -11.38 -5.87
N LEU A 70 2.91 -11.57 -5.33
CA LEU A 70 3.11 -11.50 -3.89
C LEU A 70 2.80 -10.09 -3.38
N ILE A 71 3.27 -9.08 -4.10
CA ILE A 71 3.02 -7.71 -3.71
C ILE A 71 1.52 -7.41 -3.72
N LEU A 72 0.84 -7.80 -4.78
CA LEU A 72 -0.59 -7.55 -4.88
C LEU A 72 -1.37 -8.28 -3.79
N ASP A 73 -0.95 -9.50 -3.48
CA ASP A 73 -1.58 -10.26 -2.42
C ASP A 73 -1.38 -9.58 -1.07
N ASN A 74 -0.17 -9.11 -0.81
CA ASN A 74 0.11 -8.41 0.44
C ASN A 74 -0.69 -7.11 0.51
N GLU A 75 -0.78 -6.38 -0.59
CA GLU A 75 -1.58 -5.15 -0.61
C GLU A 75 -3.04 -5.43 -0.30
N SER A 76 -3.56 -6.50 -0.87
CA SER A 76 -4.94 -6.85 -0.64
C SER A 76 -5.20 -7.16 0.82
N LYS A 77 -4.28 -7.87 1.45
CA LYS A 77 -4.43 -8.20 2.86
C LYS A 77 -4.32 -6.97 3.74
N VAL A 78 -3.41 -6.06 3.41
CA VAL A 78 -3.29 -4.81 4.16
C VAL A 78 -4.59 -4.02 4.07
N LYS A 79 -5.15 -3.94 2.87
CA LYS A 79 -6.40 -3.21 2.69
C LYS A 79 -7.54 -3.82 3.51
N GLN A 80 -7.60 -5.14 3.56
CA GLN A 80 -8.63 -5.80 4.36
C GLN A 80 -8.47 -5.48 5.84
N LEU A 81 -7.24 -5.49 6.33
CA LEU A 81 -7.00 -5.18 7.73
C LEU A 81 -7.31 -3.72 8.04
N LEU A 82 -6.98 -2.83 7.12
CA LEU A 82 -7.33 -1.43 7.28
C LEU A 82 -8.85 -1.22 7.31
N GLN A 83 -9.56 -1.94 6.45
CA GLN A 83 -11.02 -1.81 6.43
C GLN A 83 -11.61 -2.26 7.76
N ILE A 84 -11.10 -3.36 8.30
CA ILE A 84 -11.56 -3.83 9.61
C ILE A 84 -11.28 -2.78 10.66
N ARG A 85 -10.09 -2.16 10.60
CA ARG A 85 -9.73 -1.12 11.57
C ARG A 85 -10.66 0.08 11.46
N MET A 86 -10.98 0.48 10.24
CA MET A 86 -11.88 1.60 10.04
C MET A 86 -13.28 1.30 10.58
N ASP A 87 -13.72 0.07 10.37
CA ASP A 87 -15.03 -0.34 10.92
C ASP A 87 -15.01 -0.31 12.43
N GLU A 88 -13.93 -0.75 13.05
CA GLU A 88 -13.78 -0.71 14.49
C GLU A 88 -13.84 0.71 15.02
N LEU A 89 -13.12 1.60 14.34
CA LEU A 89 -13.12 3.00 14.75
C LEU A 89 -14.51 3.61 14.63
N ALA A 90 -15.21 3.26 13.59
CA ALA A 90 -16.55 3.77 13.40
C ALA A 90 -17.47 3.35 14.55
N LYS A 91 -17.27 2.14 15.04
CA LYS A 91 -18.07 1.67 16.17
C LYS A 91 -17.66 2.32 17.49
N LEU A 92 -16.34 2.44 17.69
CA LEU A 92 -15.84 2.95 18.94
C LEU A 92 -16.16 4.42 19.16
N VAL A 93 -16.05 5.21 18.12
CA VAL A 93 -16.28 6.62 18.27
C VAL A 93 -17.76 6.89 18.42
N GLY A 94 -18.56 5.90 18.23
CA GLY A 94 -19.98 6.06 18.43
C GLY A 94 -20.57 6.86 17.29
N GLN A 95 -21.57 7.61 17.60
CA GLN A 95 -22.28 8.32 16.57
C GLN A 95 -22.15 9.82 16.75
N SER A 96 -21.04 10.26 17.30
CA SER A 96 -20.84 11.68 17.56
C SER A 96 -20.36 12.38 16.30
N SER A 97 -20.45 13.70 16.34
CA SER A 97 -19.92 14.49 15.23
C SER A 97 -18.41 14.38 15.16
N VAL A 98 -17.76 14.11 16.27
CA VAL A 98 -16.32 13.92 16.27
C VAL A 98 -15.96 12.72 15.43
N GLN A 99 -16.73 11.68 15.53
CA GLN A 99 -16.47 10.51 14.72
C GLN A 99 -16.55 10.82 13.24
N LYS A 100 -17.55 11.58 12.84
CA LYS A 100 -17.67 11.92 11.44
C LYS A 100 -16.47 12.71 10.95
N SER A 101 -15.98 13.60 11.78
CA SER A 101 -14.81 14.38 11.43
C SER A 101 -13.58 13.50 11.26
N VAL A 102 -13.41 12.54 12.16
CA VAL A 102 -12.26 11.64 12.08
C VAL A 102 -12.33 10.79 10.82
N LEU A 103 -13.50 10.25 10.53
CA LEU A 103 -13.65 9.42 9.35
C LEU A 103 -13.44 10.20 8.07
N SER A 104 -13.90 11.45 8.05
CA SER A 104 -13.64 12.30 6.90
C SER A 104 -12.16 12.55 6.69
N ALA A 105 -11.45 12.79 7.78
CA ALA A 105 -10.02 13.02 7.69
C ALA A 105 -9.28 11.80 7.14
N TYR A 106 -9.68 10.63 7.57
CA TYR A 106 -9.08 9.43 7.01
C TYR A 106 -9.41 9.28 5.53
N GLY A 107 -10.64 9.58 5.16
CA GLY A 107 -11.01 9.49 3.77
C GLY A 107 -10.24 10.45 2.89
N ASP A 108 -10.00 11.63 3.41
CA ASP A 108 -9.28 12.64 2.64
C ASP A 108 -7.82 12.34 2.51
N GLN A 109 -7.30 11.50 3.39
CA GLN A 109 -5.94 11.27 3.31
C GLN A 109 -5.57 10.22 2.43
N GLY A 110 -6.06 9.99 1.60
CA GLY A 110 -5.73 9.38 0.80
C GLY A 110 -5.39 8.40 0.25
N GLY A 111 -4.64 8.01 0.22
CA GLY A 111 -4.28 6.94 -0.43
C GLY A 111 -5.29 5.91 -0.47
N PHE A 112 -5.93 5.74 0.53
CA PHE A 112 -6.89 4.76 0.57
C PHE A 112 -8.17 5.38 0.29
N VAL A 113 -8.64 5.08 -0.76
CA VAL A 113 -9.87 5.54 -1.09
C VAL A 113 -10.84 4.82 -0.33
N LEU A 114 -11.25 5.37 0.68
CA LEU A 114 -12.25 4.77 1.30
C LEU A 114 -13.39 5.28 0.71
N ALA A 115 -13.83 4.61 0.05
CA ALA A 115 -14.99 4.72 -0.39
C ALA A 115 -15.71 5.82 -0.31
N PRO A 116 -16.65 5.90 -0.73
CA PRO A 116 -17.39 6.96 -1.12
C PRO A 116 -17.64 7.81 0.03
N GLN A 117 -16.93 8.83 0.08
CA GLN A 117 -17.10 9.75 1.11
C GLN A 117 -18.48 10.30 1.19
N ASP A 118 -19.16 10.22 0.13
CA ASP A 118 -20.53 10.71 0.11
C ASP A 118 -21.35 10.11 1.20
N ASN A 119 -21.01 8.93 1.62
CA ASN A 119 -21.77 8.27 2.64
C ASN A 119 -21.64 8.91 3.99
N PHE A 120 -20.71 9.82 4.10
CA PHE A 120 -20.48 10.45 5.39
C PHE A 120 -20.99 11.87 5.45
N SER A 121 -21.57 12.32 4.43
CA SER A 121 -22.07 13.70 4.42
C SER A 121 -23.47 13.82 4.99
#